data_6ce9cf7e5e8e446fe628f57e5cf40089
#
_entry.id   6ce9cf7e5e8e446fe628f57e5cf40089
#
_cell.length_a   1.000
_cell.length_b   1.000
_cell.length_c   1.000
_cell.angle_alpha   90.00
_cell.angle_beta   90.00
_cell.angle_gamma   90.00
#
_symmetry.space_group_name_H-M   'P 1'
#
loop_
_entity.id
_entity.type
_entity.pdbx_description
1 polymer ?
#
loop_
_entity_poly.entity_id
_entity_poly.type
_entity_poly.pdbx_seq_one_letter_code
_entity_poly.pdbx_strand_id
1 'polypeptide(L)'
;TNIAIVEKGWIGGGNTGRNTTIIRSNYLQDPSIAIYELSRSLYETLSQDLNYNMMFSPRGLMMLCQTEHEFRAMKRTSHANRLAGLDCRMITPAEVKEIVPIVNDNPNCRYPILGAYYQPRGGTGRHDAVAWGYARAADSLGVDIIQNCEVTGIRRDGGKVVGLDTSKGYIKTKKVGVVAA
;
A
#
# COMPACT_ATOMS: atom_id res chain seq x y z
N THR A 1 -11.02 -22.51 -11.32
CA THR A 1 -12.06 -21.52 -11.02
C THR A 1 -12.66 -20.99 -12.32
N ASN A 2 -13.88 -20.51 -12.28
CA ASN A 2 -14.52 -19.89 -13.46
C ASN A 2 -14.57 -18.37 -13.24
N ILE A 3 -13.38 -17.76 -13.10
CA ILE A 3 -13.17 -16.34 -12.81
C ILE A 3 -12.18 -15.78 -13.84
N ALA A 4 -12.45 -14.61 -14.37
CA ALA A 4 -11.52 -13.85 -15.19
C ALA A 4 -11.30 -12.44 -14.62
N ILE A 5 -10.06 -11.98 -14.68
CA ILE A 5 -9.67 -10.57 -14.43
C ILE A 5 -9.40 -9.95 -15.79
N VAL A 6 -10.10 -8.85 -16.08
CA VAL A 6 -9.95 -8.13 -17.34
C VAL A 6 -9.28 -6.79 -17.03
N GLU A 7 -8.12 -6.56 -17.62
CA GLU A 7 -7.31 -5.35 -17.40
C GLU A 7 -7.13 -4.60 -18.73
N LYS A 8 -7.45 -3.31 -18.73
CA LYS A 8 -7.33 -2.44 -19.91
C LYS A 8 -5.88 -2.32 -20.40
N GLY A 9 -4.93 -2.20 -19.48
CA GLY A 9 -3.50 -2.11 -19.77
C GLY A 9 -2.77 -3.40 -19.41
N TRP A 10 -1.87 -3.30 -18.46
CA TRP A 10 -1.04 -4.41 -17.97
C TRP A 10 -1.06 -4.48 -16.45
N ILE A 11 -0.66 -5.61 -15.90
CA ILE A 11 -0.57 -5.84 -14.45
C ILE A 11 0.29 -4.76 -13.80
N GLY A 12 -0.29 -4.01 -12.85
CA GLY A 12 0.40 -2.92 -12.16
C GLY A 12 0.48 -1.61 -12.92
N GLY A 13 -0.09 -1.48 -14.10
CA GLY A 13 -0.02 -0.28 -14.95
C GLY A 13 -0.81 0.93 -14.44
N GLY A 14 -1.74 0.73 -13.50
CA GLY A 14 -2.54 1.77 -12.87
C GLY A 14 -1.86 2.41 -11.65
N ASN A 15 -2.65 2.71 -10.61
CA ASN A 15 -2.17 3.32 -9.36
C ASN A 15 -1.13 2.47 -8.63
N THR A 16 -1.18 1.15 -8.78
CA THR A 16 -0.16 0.23 -8.22
C THR A 16 1.25 0.61 -8.70
N GLY A 17 1.43 0.94 -9.96
CA GLY A 17 2.74 1.34 -10.52
C GLY A 17 3.11 2.81 -10.28
N ARG A 18 2.28 3.60 -9.59
CA ARG A 18 2.44 5.06 -9.44
C ARG A 18 2.43 5.52 -7.99
N ASN A 19 2.92 4.71 -7.07
CA ASN A 19 2.96 5.02 -5.64
C ASN A 19 4.39 5.12 -5.13
N THR A 20 4.53 5.56 -3.87
CA THR A 20 5.83 5.77 -3.21
C THR A 20 6.43 4.49 -2.62
N THR A 21 5.76 3.36 -2.75
CA THR A 21 6.19 2.06 -2.20
C THR A 21 6.31 2.00 -0.66
N ILE A 22 5.90 3.02 0.05
CA ILE A 22 5.99 3.10 1.51
C ILE A 22 4.81 2.35 2.14
N ILE A 23 5.13 1.37 2.97
CA ILE A 23 4.18 0.59 3.77
C ILE A 23 4.18 1.13 5.20
N ARG A 24 3.05 1.70 5.61
CA ARG A 24 2.92 2.40 6.90
C ARG A 24 1.48 2.42 7.40
N SER A 25 1.27 2.70 8.68
CA SER A 25 -0.07 2.81 9.29
C SER A 25 -0.27 4.08 10.14
N ASN A 26 0.63 5.05 10.06
CA ASN A 26 0.64 6.27 10.85
C ASN A 26 -0.42 7.30 10.43
N TYR A 27 -1.66 6.90 10.40
CA TYR A 27 -2.82 7.75 10.12
C TYR A 27 -3.41 8.30 11.43
N LEU A 28 -4.30 9.29 11.34
CA LEU A 28 -4.91 9.93 12.51
C LEU A 28 -6.33 9.41 12.80
N GLN A 29 -7.08 9.01 11.78
CA GLN A 29 -8.44 8.48 11.93
C GLN A 29 -8.42 6.98 12.25
N ASP A 30 -9.15 6.56 13.27
CA ASP A 30 -9.22 5.17 13.74
C ASP A 30 -9.53 4.15 12.64
N PRO A 31 -10.53 4.36 11.75
CA PRO A 31 -10.78 3.40 10.66
C PRO A 31 -9.59 3.27 9.69
N SER A 32 -8.90 4.37 9.42
CA SER A 32 -7.69 4.35 8.58
C SER A 32 -6.55 3.60 9.27
N ILE A 33 -6.34 3.87 10.56
CA ILE A 33 -5.33 3.15 11.36
C ILE A 33 -5.59 1.64 11.28
N ALA A 34 -6.82 1.21 11.54
CA ALA A 34 -7.17 -0.22 11.56
C ALA A 34 -6.91 -0.91 10.22
N ILE A 35 -7.35 -0.31 9.10
CA ILE A 35 -7.15 -0.87 7.75
C ILE A 35 -5.66 -0.91 7.39
N TYR A 36 -4.94 0.19 7.62
CA TYR A 36 -3.53 0.26 7.22
C TYR A 36 -2.62 -0.58 8.13
N GLU A 37 -2.94 -0.73 9.43
CA GLU A 37 -2.17 -1.62 10.32
C GLU A 37 -2.41 -3.09 9.97
N LEU A 38 -3.65 -3.49 9.67
CA LEU A 38 -3.93 -4.81 9.13
C LEU A 38 -3.17 -5.04 7.82
N SER A 39 -3.24 -4.09 6.88
CA SER A 39 -2.50 -4.18 5.62
C SER A 39 -0.99 -4.33 5.85
N ARG A 40 -0.40 -3.51 6.72
CA ARG A 40 1.02 -3.58 7.06
C ARG A 40 1.39 -4.94 7.64
N SER A 41 0.57 -5.49 8.55
CA SER A 41 0.84 -6.80 9.14
C SER A 41 0.81 -7.93 8.10
N LEU A 42 -0.08 -7.85 7.11
CA LEU A 42 -0.13 -8.82 6.01
C LEU A 42 1.14 -8.80 5.16
N TYR A 43 1.80 -7.66 4.98
CA TYR A 43 3.07 -7.61 4.25
C TYR A 43 4.19 -8.43 4.90
N GLU A 44 4.12 -8.69 6.21
CA GLU A 44 5.14 -9.47 6.92
C GLU A 44 5.17 -10.95 6.51
N THR A 45 4.01 -11.49 6.08
CA THR A 45 3.88 -12.89 5.64
C THR A 45 3.62 -13.05 4.15
N LEU A 46 3.30 -11.97 3.45
CA LEU A 46 2.81 -12.00 2.07
C LEU A 46 3.74 -12.74 1.10
N SER A 47 5.06 -12.65 1.30
CA SER A 47 6.03 -13.37 0.46
C SER A 47 5.91 -14.88 0.61
N GLN A 48 5.64 -15.37 1.82
CA GLN A 48 5.41 -16.79 2.09
C GLN A 48 4.03 -17.22 1.57
N ASP A 49 2.99 -16.43 1.85
CA ASP A 49 1.61 -16.74 1.49
C ASP A 49 1.43 -16.89 -0.03
N LEU A 50 2.10 -16.04 -0.81
CA LEU A 50 2.04 -16.04 -2.27
C LEU A 50 3.18 -16.84 -2.94
N ASN A 51 4.11 -17.40 -2.16
CA ASN A 51 5.33 -18.02 -2.66
C ASN A 51 6.04 -17.15 -3.71
N TYR A 52 6.17 -15.86 -3.39
CA TYR A 52 6.75 -14.86 -4.28
C TYR A 52 7.37 -13.71 -3.48
N ASN A 53 8.63 -13.39 -3.71
CA ASN A 53 9.32 -12.35 -2.95
C ASN A 53 8.77 -10.95 -3.26
N MET A 54 8.04 -10.35 -2.30
CA MET A 54 7.50 -8.99 -2.38
C MET A 54 8.54 -7.91 -2.19
N MET A 55 9.78 -8.29 -1.87
CA MET A 55 10.87 -7.36 -1.53
C MET A 55 10.45 -6.37 -0.44
N PHE A 56 9.66 -6.85 0.53
CA PHE A 56 9.30 -6.05 1.70
C PHE A 56 10.51 -5.87 2.61
N SER A 57 10.85 -4.62 2.89
CA SER A 57 11.97 -4.22 3.72
C SER A 57 11.48 -3.40 4.91
N PRO A 58 11.28 -4.02 6.10
CA PRO A 58 10.78 -3.35 7.29
C PRO A 58 11.90 -2.57 7.98
N ARG A 59 12.36 -1.49 7.36
CA ARG A 59 13.43 -0.61 7.90
C ARG A 59 12.91 0.54 8.75
N GLY A 60 11.61 0.58 9.00
CA GLY A 60 10.94 1.66 9.68
C GLY A 60 10.44 2.76 8.74
N LEU A 61 9.57 3.58 9.29
CA LEU A 61 9.15 4.86 8.72
C LEU A 61 9.56 5.95 9.70
N MET A 62 10.16 7.01 9.19
CA MET A 62 10.51 8.19 9.97
C MET A 62 9.90 9.44 9.33
N MET A 63 9.24 10.28 10.14
CA MET A 63 8.76 11.59 9.73
C MET A 63 9.50 12.65 10.53
N LEU A 64 10.44 13.34 9.88
CA LEU A 64 11.24 14.39 10.49
C LEU A 64 10.37 15.59 10.83
N CYS A 65 10.63 16.20 11.98
CA CYS A 65 10.01 17.44 12.43
C CYS A 65 11.07 18.54 12.44
N GLN A 66 10.88 19.57 11.64
CA GLN A 66 11.80 20.70 11.51
C GLN A 66 11.24 22.02 12.07
N THR A 67 9.96 21.98 12.46
CA THR A 67 9.27 23.09 13.11
C THR A 67 8.56 22.62 14.38
N GLU A 68 8.35 23.55 15.33
CA GLU A 68 7.55 23.27 16.53
C GLU A 68 6.12 22.82 16.20
N HIS A 69 5.55 23.36 15.14
CA HIS A 69 4.22 22.95 14.68
C HIS A 69 4.19 21.48 14.26
N GLU A 70 5.13 21.06 13.43
CA GLU A 70 5.26 19.66 12.99
C GLU A 70 5.53 18.73 14.17
N PHE A 71 6.43 19.13 15.09
CA PHE A 71 6.76 18.33 16.26
C PHE A 71 5.51 18.08 17.15
N ARG A 72 4.73 19.13 17.42
CA ARG A 72 3.49 19.02 18.18
C ARG A 72 2.44 18.18 17.45
N ALA A 73 2.32 18.34 16.15
CA ALA A 73 1.40 17.54 15.32
C ALA A 73 1.78 16.05 15.33
N MET A 74 3.06 15.74 15.14
CA MET A 74 3.55 14.36 15.16
C MET A 74 3.48 13.73 16.55
N LYS A 75 3.72 14.49 17.61
CA LYS A 75 3.53 14.04 18.99
C LYS A 75 2.08 13.63 19.25
N ARG A 76 1.11 14.43 18.82
CA ARG A 76 -0.32 14.09 18.90
C ARG A 76 -0.65 12.83 18.08
N THR A 77 -0.15 12.74 16.85
CA THR A 77 -0.33 11.54 16.02
C THR A 77 0.28 10.31 16.68
N SER A 78 1.48 10.42 17.25
CA SER A 78 2.12 9.32 17.98
C SER A 78 1.27 8.84 19.17
N HIS A 79 0.67 9.75 19.94
CA HIS A 79 -0.20 9.37 21.04
C HIS A 79 -1.47 8.65 20.54
N ALA A 80 -2.14 9.16 19.51
CA ALA A 80 -3.31 8.53 18.92
C ALA A 80 -2.99 7.13 18.38
N ASN A 81 -1.88 7.00 17.65
CA ASN A 81 -1.43 5.72 17.11
C ASN A 81 -1.12 4.69 18.21
N ARG A 82 -0.45 5.12 19.29
CA ARG A 82 -0.17 4.24 20.44
C ARG A 82 -1.44 3.79 21.15
N LEU A 83 -2.42 4.67 21.31
CA LEU A 83 -3.74 4.29 21.84
C LEU A 83 -4.45 3.26 20.96
N ALA A 84 -4.25 3.33 19.65
CA ALA A 84 -4.74 2.34 18.70
C ALA A 84 -3.87 1.07 18.61
N GLY A 85 -2.84 0.94 19.44
CA GLY A 85 -1.98 -0.25 19.52
C GLY A 85 -0.81 -0.29 18.56
N LEU A 86 -0.51 0.81 17.85
CA LEU A 86 0.64 0.85 16.95
C LEU A 86 1.96 0.94 17.72
N ASP A 87 2.95 0.20 17.24
CA ASP A 87 4.34 0.37 17.67
C ASP A 87 4.93 1.61 17.00
N CYS A 88 4.91 2.73 17.73
CA CYS A 88 5.47 3.99 17.27
C CYS A 88 5.90 4.88 18.46
N ARG A 89 6.81 5.80 18.22
CA ARG A 89 7.29 6.74 19.23
C ARG A 89 7.84 8.02 18.60
N MET A 90 7.93 9.06 19.42
CA MET A 90 8.76 10.22 19.10
C MET A 90 10.21 9.90 19.47
N ILE A 91 11.15 10.31 18.62
CA ILE A 91 12.58 10.14 18.79
C ILE A 91 13.30 11.48 18.73
N THR A 92 14.43 11.55 19.42
CA THR A 92 15.29 12.72 19.50
C THR A 92 16.14 12.91 18.24
N PRO A 93 16.73 14.10 17.99
CA PRO A 93 17.66 14.29 16.88
C PRO A 93 18.86 13.34 16.92
N ALA A 94 19.36 12.99 18.09
CA ALA A 94 20.46 12.04 18.26
C ALA A 94 20.06 10.63 17.80
N GLU A 95 18.87 10.15 18.19
CA GLU A 95 18.34 8.87 17.73
C GLU A 95 18.07 8.87 16.21
N VAL A 96 17.63 10.02 15.65
CA VAL A 96 17.48 10.18 14.18
C VAL A 96 18.82 9.96 13.50
N LYS A 97 19.89 10.58 14.00
CA LYS A 97 21.25 10.46 13.46
C LYS A 97 21.79 9.04 13.56
N GLU A 98 21.51 8.36 14.66
CA GLU A 98 21.89 6.97 14.87
C GLU A 98 21.23 6.03 13.84
N ILE A 99 19.91 6.20 13.60
CA ILE A 99 19.16 5.36 12.67
C ILE A 99 19.49 5.73 11.20
N VAL A 100 19.70 7.02 10.90
CA VAL A 100 19.98 7.53 9.55
C VAL A 100 21.24 8.40 9.56
N PRO A 101 22.44 7.79 9.50
CA PRO A 101 23.71 8.53 9.65
C PRO A 101 23.99 9.62 8.62
N ILE A 102 23.33 9.56 7.45
CA ILE A 102 23.52 10.56 6.38
C ILE A 102 22.74 11.86 6.61
N VAL A 103 21.83 11.90 7.60
CA VAL A 103 21.01 13.09 7.88
C VAL A 103 21.90 14.22 8.42
N ASN A 104 21.63 15.45 7.95
CA ASN A 104 22.27 16.64 8.52
C ASN A 104 21.60 17.01 9.84
N ASP A 105 22.30 16.81 10.94
CA ASP A 105 21.86 17.08 12.30
C ASP A 105 22.41 18.39 12.88
N ASN A 106 22.99 19.26 12.03
CA ASN A 106 23.52 20.56 12.47
C ASN A 106 22.37 21.43 13.02
N PRO A 107 22.37 21.80 14.32
CA PRO A 107 21.31 22.60 14.94
C PRO A 107 21.25 24.03 14.40
N ASN A 108 22.30 24.50 13.75
CA ASN A 108 22.40 25.85 13.19
C ASN A 108 22.05 25.91 11.69
N CYS A 109 21.55 24.81 11.10
CA CYS A 109 21.08 24.85 9.72
C CYS A 109 19.72 25.56 9.65
N ARG A 110 19.31 25.93 8.42
CA ARG A 110 18.04 26.67 8.19
C ARG A 110 16.81 25.92 8.70
N TYR A 111 16.83 24.60 8.64
CA TYR A 111 15.74 23.72 9.07
C TYR A 111 16.33 22.61 9.97
N PRO A 112 16.60 22.91 11.24
CA PRO A 112 17.17 21.92 12.16
C PRO A 112 16.14 20.84 12.47
N ILE A 113 16.63 19.63 12.69
CA ILE A 113 15.78 18.52 13.12
C ILE A 113 15.48 18.68 14.61
N LEU A 114 14.21 18.84 14.97
CA LEU A 114 13.75 18.92 16.36
C LEU A 114 13.42 17.54 16.96
N GLY A 115 13.27 16.54 16.12
CA GLY A 115 12.93 15.16 16.44
C GLY A 115 12.20 14.52 15.27
N ALA A 116 11.69 13.32 15.49
CA ALA A 116 10.88 12.62 14.49
C ALA A 116 9.83 11.73 15.12
N TYR A 117 8.75 11.49 14.38
CA TYR A 117 7.90 10.33 14.61
C TYR A 117 8.57 9.10 13.98
N TYR A 118 8.62 7.99 14.68
CA TYR A 118 9.23 6.75 14.20
C TYR A 118 8.29 5.57 14.39
N GLN A 119 8.07 4.79 13.33
CA GLN A 119 7.32 3.53 13.30
C GLN A 119 8.26 2.42 12.83
N PRO A 120 8.81 1.59 13.75
CA PRO A 120 9.84 0.58 13.43
C PRO A 120 9.39 -0.46 12.40
N ARG A 121 8.12 -0.89 12.48
CA ARG A 121 7.55 -1.94 11.62
C ARG A 121 7.06 -1.41 10.26
N GLY A 122 7.16 -0.11 9.99
CA GLY A 122 6.98 0.44 8.64
C GLY A 122 8.13 0.06 7.71
N GLY A 123 7.97 0.27 6.43
CA GLY A 123 9.02 -0.08 5.47
C GLY A 123 8.66 0.24 4.04
N THR A 124 9.36 -0.41 3.12
CA THR A 124 9.10 -0.32 1.68
C THR A 124 8.86 -1.69 1.09
N GLY A 125 7.96 -1.76 0.08
CA GLY A 125 7.71 -2.99 -0.67
C GLY A 125 7.65 -2.69 -2.16
N ARG A 126 8.18 -3.58 -3.00
CA ARG A 126 8.11 -3.42 -4.45
C ARG A 126 6.67 -3.61 -4.93
N HIS A 127 6.04 -2.52 -5.35
CA HIS A 127 4.64 -2.53 -5.81
C HIS A 127 4.40 -3.42 -7.04
N ASP A 128 5.37 -3.50 -7.95
CA ASP A 128 5.34 -4.42 -9.08
C ASP A 128 5.42 -5.89 -8.62
N ALA A 129 6.30 -6.20 -7.68
CA ALA A 129 6.40 -7.54 -7.10
C ALA A 129 5.09 -7.96 -6.41
N VAL A 130 4.44 -7.04 -5.70
CA VAL A 130 3.13 -7.30 -5.07
C VAL A 130 2.07 -7.63 -6.12
N ALA A 131 1.95 -6.81 -7.19
CA ALA A 131 0.99 -7.04 -8.27
C ALA A 131 1.23 -8.39 -8.97
N TRP A 132 2.48 -8.71 -9.29
CA TRP A 132 2.84 -9.98 -9.93
C TRP A 132 2.70 -11.17 -9.00
N GLY A 133 2.96 -11.03 -7.70
CA GLY A 133 2.75 -12.08 -6.71
C GLY A 133 1.29 -12.49 -6.63
N TYR A 134 0.38 -11.53 -6.50
CA TYR A 134 -1.06 -11.79 -6.54
C TYR A 134 -1.53 -12.36 -7.87
N ALA A 135 -1.04 -11.83 -9.00
CA ALA A 135 -1.40 -12.34 -10.33
C ALA A 135 -0.98 -13.80 -10.50
N ARG A 136 0.24 -14.17 -10.12
CA ARG A 136 0.72 -15.56 -10.16
C ARG A 136 -0.10 -16.49 -9.27
N ALA A 137 -0.42 -16.05 -8.06
CA ALA A 137 -1.24 -16.82 -7.15
C ALA A 137 -2.67 -17.02 -7.72
N ALA A 138 -3.26 -15.98 -8.30
CA ALA A 138 -4.56 -16.09 -8.96
C ALA A 138 -4.53 -17.05 -10.15
N ASP A 139 -3.52 -16.94 -11.02
CA ASP A 139 -3.31 -17.83 -12.17
C ASP A 139 -3.18 -19.30 -11.71
N SER A 140 -2.38 -19.57 -10.67
CA SER A 140 -2.24 -20.93 -10.11
C SER A 140 -3.54 -21.52 -9.56
N LEU A 141 -4.52 -20.68 -9.21
CA LEU A 141 -5.87 -21.07 -8.82
C LEU A 141 -6.83 -21.19 -10.03
N GLY A 142 -6.34 -21.04 -11.25
CA GLY A 142 -7.11 -21.14 -12.48
C GLY A 142 -7.94 -19.89 -12.79
N VAL A 143 -7.47 -18.70 -12.40
CA VAL A 143 -8.06 -17.43 -12.80
C VAL A 143 -7.45 -16.98 -14.11
N ASP A 144 -8.29 -16.71 -15.12
CA ASP A 144 -7.84 -16.13 -16.39
C ASP A 144 -7.49 -14.65 -16.21
N ILE A 145 -6.26 -14.25 -16.57
CA ILE A 145 -5.84 -12.84 -16.52
C ILE A 145 -5.66 -12.31 -17.94
N ILE A 146 -6.58 -11.44 -18.36
CA ILE A 146 -6.66 -10.93 -19.73
C ILE A 146 -6.21 -9.46 -19.75
N GLN A 147 -4.96 -9.23 -20.09
CA GLN A 147 -4.36 -7.91 -20.23
C GLN A 147 -4.65 -7.29 -21.62
N ASN A 148 -4.49 -5.97 -21.73
CA ASN A 148 -4.78 -5.18 -22.93
C ASN A 148 -6.19 -5.45 -23.45
N CYS A 149 -7.15 -5.51 -22.54
CA CYS A 149 -8.54 -5.83 -22.82
C CYS A 149 -9.45 -4.84 -22.10
N GLU A 150 -9.90 -3.82 -22.81
CA GLU A 150 -10.79 -2.78 -22.26
C GLU A 150 -12.23 -3.30 -22.18
N VAL A 151 -12.86 -3.14 -21.02
CA VAL A 151 -14.30 -3.36 -20.86
C VAL A 151 -15.03 -2.12 -21.36
N THR A 152 -15.85 -2.26 -22.40
CA THR A 152 -16.60 -1.17 -23.02
C THR A 152 -18.04 -1.10 -22.57
N GLY A 153 -18.59 -2.20 -22.01
CA GLY A 153 -19.95 -2.23 -21.52
C GLY A 153 -20.29 -3.45 -20.67
N ILE A 154 -21.33 -3.29 -19.86
CA ILE A 154 -21.93 -4.40 -19.08
C ILE A 154 -23.31 -4.68 -19.65
N ARG A 155 -23.49 -5.87 -20.23
CA ARG A 155 -24.80 -6.27 -20.76
C ARG A 155 -25.73 -6.76 -19.66
N ARG A 156 -27.00 -6.32 -19.76
CA ARG A 156 -28.07 -6.73 -18.85
C ARG A 156 -29.27 -7.24 -19.66
N ASP A 157 -29.95 -8.22 -19.10
CA ASP A 157 -31.23 -8.71 -19.59
C ASP A 157 -32.17 -8.91 -18.40
N GLY A 158 -33.37 -8.36 -18.45
CA GLY A 158 -34.31 -8.37 -17.34
C GLY A 158 -33.75 -7.84 -16.02
N GLY A 159 -32.86 -6.81 -16.05
CA GLY A 159 -32.20 -6.23 -14.87
C GLY A 159 -31.01 -7.05 -14.33
N LYS A 160 -30.72 -8.22 -14.88
CA LYS A 160 -29.61 -9.09 -14.46
C LYS A 160 -28.42 -8.95 -15.41
N VAL A 161 -27.21 -9.04 -14.87
CA VAL A 161 -25.98 -9.10 -15.67
C VAL A 161 -25.95 -10.40 -16.46
N VAL A 162 -25.67 -10.30 -17.77
CA VAL A 162 -25.52 -11.45 -18.65
C VAL A 162 -24.14 -11.54 -19.30
N GLY A 163 -23.37 -10.46 -19.28
CA GLY A 163 -21.99 -10.46 -19.79
C GLY A 163 -21.35 -9.09 -19.87
N LEU A 164 -20.14 -9.08 -20.42
CA LEU A 164 -19.32 -7.90 -20.69
C LEU A 164 -19.01 -7.77 -22.17
N ASP A 165 -19.06 -6.57 -22.71
CA ASP A 165 -18.45 -6.21 -23.98
C ASP A 165 -17.02 -5.74 -23.72
N THR A 166 -16.07 -6.28 -24.47
CA THR A 166 -14.66 -5.92 -24.34
C THR A 166 -14.05 -5.64 -25.71
N SER A 167 -12.88 -5.00 -25.72
CA SER A 167 -12.10 -4.78 -26.94
C SER A 167 -11.65 -6.08 -27.64
N LYS A 168 -11.73 -7.22 -26.94
CA LYS A 168 -11.38 -8.55 -27.46
C LYS A 168 -12.58 -9.47 -27.69
N GLY A 169 -13.80 -8.95 -27.53
CA GLY A 169 -15.03 -9.71 -27.74
C GLY A 169 -15.90 -9.79 -26.50
N TYR A 170 -16.96 -10.59 -26.57
CA TYR A 170 -17.95 -10.75 -25.53
C TYR A 170 -17.58 -11.84 -24.53
N ILE A 171 -17.69 -11.51 -23.23
CA ILE A 171 -17.48 -12.47 -22.13
C ILE A 171 -18.84 -12.70 -21.45
N LYS A 172 -19.34 -13.94 -21.49
CA LYS A 172 -20.57 -14.32 -20.79
C LYS A 172 -20.32 -14.49 -19.31
N THR A 173 -21.03 -13.75 -18.47
CA THR A 173 -20.94 -13.84 -17.00
C THR A 173 -22.23 -13.39 -16.34
N LYS A 174 -22.50 -13.91 -15.15
CA LYS A 174 -23.65 -13.52 -14.31
C LYS A 174 -23.27 -12.53 -13.20
N LYS A 175 -21.98 -12.37 -12.92
CA LYS A 175 -21.47 -11.48 -11.85
C LYS A 175 -20.29 -10.67 -12.37
N VAL A 176 -20.25 -9.40 -12.02
CA VAL A 176 -19.18 -8.48 -12.37
C VAL A 176 -18.78 -7.69 -11.12
N GLY A 177 -17.50 -7.74 -10.77
CA GLY A 177 -16.88 -6.85 -9.80
C GLY A 177 -16.17 -5.71 -10.54
N VAL A 178 -16.50 -4.46 -10.23
CA VAL A 178 -15.81 -3.29 -10.78
C VAL A 178 -14.78 -2.83 -9.77
N VAL A 179 -13.49 -2.94 -10.11
CA VAL A 179 -12.34 -2.57 -9.28
C VAL A 179 -11.43 -1.57 -10.00
N ALA A 180 -11.99 -0.78 -10.89
CA ALA A 180 -11.31 0.27 -11.63
C ALA A 180 -11.24 1.54 -10.77
N ALA A 181 -10.04 2.04 -10.50
CA ALA A 181 -9.77 3.29 -9.78
C ALA A 181 -9.17 4.35 -10.70
#